data_954279f1f1738a86c7a7b333bdfebc70
#
_entry.id   954279f1f1738a86c7a7b333bdfebc70
#
_cell.length_a   1.000
_cell.length_b   1.000
_cell.length_c   1.000
_cell.angle_alpha   90.00
_cell.angle_beta   90.00
_cell.angle_gamma   90.00
#
_symmetry.space_group_name_H-M   'P 1'
#
loop_
_entity.id
_entity.type
_entity.pdbx_description
1 polymer ?
#
loop_
_entity_poly.entity_id
_entity_poly.type
_entity_poly.pdbx_seq_one_letter_code
_entity_poly.pdbx_strand_id
1 'polypeptide(L)'
;GHCVAICPEGAISPGTGAEQILEYDPESFDIEPDQMLNFIKFRRSIRNYQQRPIPKDVMEKILEGGMYAPTGRNSQSVRYIVVEKDLAEVTRMGLETLNDLADAILSDPKESKITKIYAKMWKDLYEDYMENGRDGLFYNAPAAVMVIGNTKKSPSTAELDGGIASANIEMMAHT
;
A
#
# COMPACT_ATOMS: atom_id res chain seq x y z
N GLY A 1 -21.00 0.85 -7.70
CA GLY A 1 -20.89 0.65 -8.80
C GLY A 1 -21.54 -0.01 -10.02
N HIS A 2 -21.62 -1.36 -10.09
CA HIS A 2 -22.06 -2.03 -11.34
C HIS A 2 -23.44 -1.59 -11.86
N CYS A 3 -24.40 -1.39 -10.96
CA CYS A 3 -25.74 -0.96 -11.37
C CYS A 3 -25.74 0.44 -12.03
N VAL A 4 -24.87 1.32 -11.57
CA VAL A 4 -24.68 2.66 -12.16
C VAL A 4 -24.03 2.54 -13.53
N ALA A 5 -22.96 1.72 -13.63
CA ALA A 5 -22.17 1.57 -14.84
C ALA A 5 -22.92 0.92 -16.01
N ILE A 6 -23.95 0.08 -15.74
CA ILE A 6 -24.72 -0.62 -16.79
C ILE A 6 -26.09 -0.02 -17.05
N CYS A 7 -26.47 1.08 -16.40
CA CYS A 7 -27.77 1.70 -16.59
C CYS A 7 -27.78 2.56 -17.86
N PRO A 8 -28.49 2.15 -18.95
CA PRO A 8 -28.46 2.89 -20.20
C PRO A 8 -29.14 4.26 -20.11
N GLU A 9 -30.04 4.45 -19.12
CA GLU A 9 -30.78 5.68 -18.92
C GLU A 9 -30.12 6.62 -17.92
N GLY A 10 -28.96 6.24 -17.33
CA GLY A 10 -28.31 7.05 -16.30
C GLY A 10 -29.15 7.29 -15.03
N ALA A 11 -30.21 6.49 -14.82
CA ALA A 11 -31.24 6.74 -13.80
C ALA A 11 -30.81 6.36 -12.37
N ILE A 12 -29.62 5.77 -12.21
CA ILE A 12 -29.14 5.29 -10.92
C ILE A 12 -28.01 6.19 -10.42
N SER A 13 -28.27 6.88 -9.30
CA SER A 13 -27.25 7.62 -8.57
C SER A 13 -26.82 6.86 -7.30
N PRO A 14 -25.54 6.79 -6.97
CA PRO A 14 -25.06 6.18 -5.71
C PRO A 14 -25.49 6.95 -4.46
N GLY A 15 -26.07 8.12 -4.59
CA GLY A 15 -26.62 8.90 -3.47
C GLY A 15 -25.57 9.65 -2.64
N THR A 16 -24.30 9.56 -3.00
CA THR A 16 -23.19 10.20 -2.28
C THR A 16 -22.90 11.62 -2.75
N GLY A 17 -23.59 12.09 -3.78
CA GLY A 17 -23.61 13.50 -4.25
C GLY A 17 -22.31 14.04 -4.85
N ALA A 18 -21.21 13.31 -4.80
CA ALA A 18 -19.90 13.78 -5.20
C ALA A 18 -19.20 12.91 -6.28
N GLU A 19 -19.73 11.73 -6.57
CA GLU A 19 -19.15 10.87 -7.60
C GLU A 19 -19.63 11.31 -8.97
N GLN A 20 -18.73 11.91 -9.74
CA GLN A 20 -18.95 12.10 -11.17
C GLN A 20 -18.97 10.73 -11.83
N ILE A 21 -20.08 10.39 -12.45
CA ILE A 21 -20.16 9.24 -13.35
C ILE A 21 -19.31 9.61 -14.58
N LEU A 22 -18.18 8.92 -14.73
CA LEU A 22 -17.35 9.08 -15.92
C LEU A 22 -17.96 8.23 -17.04
N GLU A 23 -18.30 8.88 -18.15
CA GLU A 23 -18.64 8.17 -19.37
C GLU A 23 -17.38 7.52 -19.95
N TYR A 24 -17.53 6.29 -20.46
CA TYR A 24 -16.42 5.59 -21.08
C TYR A 24 -16.01 6.27 -22.39
N ASP A 25 -14.75 6.66 -22.46
CA ASP A 25 -14.15 7.25 -23.66
C ASP A 25 -12.90 6.43 -24.03
N PRO A 26 -12.95 5.69 -25.18
CA PRO A 26 -11.82 4.84 -25.59
C PRO A 26 -10.50 5.60 -25.72
N GLU A 27 -10.55 6.86 -26.20
CA GLU A 27 -9.32 7.65 -26.37
C GLU A 27 -8.63 7.97 -25.04
N SER A 28 -9.42 8.09 -23.96
CA SER A 28 -8.92 8.43 -22.62
C SER A 28 -8.67 7.21 -21.75
N PHE A 29 -9.38 6.09 -21.97
CA PHE A 29 -9.37 4.95 -21.06
C PHE A 29 -8.67 3.71 -21.60
N ASP A 30 -8.52 3.57 -22.92
CA ASP A 30 -7.83 2.44 -23.51
C ASP A 30 -6.31 2.64 -23.40
N ILE A 31 -5.64 1.59 -22.92
CA ILE A 31 -4.18 1.54 -22.84
C ILE A 31 -3.72 0.41 -23.77
N GLU A 32 -2.82 0.73 -24.69
CA GLU A 32 -2.22 -0.28 -25.55
C GLU A 32 -1.55 -1.40 -24.74
N PRO A 33 -1.79 -2.68 -25.04
CA PRO A 33 -1.29 -3.82 -24.25
C PRO A 33 0.22 -3.78 -24.04
N ASP A 34 0.99 -3.39 -25.05
CA ASP A 34 2.45 -3.32 -24.93
C ASP A 34 2.92 -2.18 -24.02
N GLN A 35 2.20 -1.07 -23.96
CA GLN A 35 2.48 0.01 -23.03
C GLN A 35 2.26 -0.46 -21.59
N MET A 36 1.12 -1.09 -21.31
CA MET A 36 0.83 -1.64 -19.98
C MET A 36 1.83 -2.70 -19.58
N LEU A 37 2.17 -3.62 -20.49
CA LEU A 37 3.15 -4.66 -20.23
C LEU A 37 4.54 -4.09 -19.94
N ASN A 38 4.96 -3.08 -20.67
CA ASN A 38 6.24 -2.40 -20.45
C ASN A 38 6.26 -1.68 -19.10
N PHE A 39 5.18 -0.97 -18.75
CA PHE A 39 5.03 -0.33 -17.45
C PHE A 39 5.21 -1.34 -16.30
N ILE A 40 4.52 -2.49 -16.37
CA ILE A 40 4.65 -3.56 -15.37
C ILE A 40 6.09 -4.10 -15.31
N LYS A 41 6.74 -4.34 -16.46
CA LYS A 41 8.10 -4.87 -16.54
C LYS A 41 9.15 -3.90 -15.99
N PHE A 42 8.96 -2.60 -16.18
CA PHE A 42 9.93 -1.58 -15.77
C PHE A 42 9.76 -1.09 -14.33
N ARG A 43 8.63 -1.40 -13.68
CA ARG A 43 8.45 -1.12 -12.26
C ARG A 43 9.57 -1.76 -11.42
N ARG A 44 10.09 -1.03 -10.47
CA ARG A 44 11.14 -1.47 -9.55
C ARG A 44 10.83 -1.02 -8.13
N SER A 45 11.33 -1.78 -7.15
CA SER A 45 11.33 -1.34 -5.75
C SER A 45 12.32 -0.19 -5.58
N ILE A 46 11.81 1.02 -5.49
CA ILE A 46 12.60 2.23 -5.27
C ILE A 46 12.84 2.38 -3.77
N ARG A 47 14.10 2.59 -3.39
CA ARG A 47 14.54 2.77 -1.99
C ARG A 47 15.45 3.99 -1.82
N ASN A 48 15.30 4.95 -2.70
CA ASN A 48 15.99 6.24 -2.67
C ASN A 48 14.98 7.33 -3.02
N TYR A 49 14.56 8.07 -2.03
CA TYR A 49 13.47 9.02 -2.14
C TYR A 49 13.99 10.46 -2.10
N GLN A 50 13.31 11.34 -2.82
CA GLN A 50 13.53 12.77 -2.71
C GLN A 50 12.98 13.26 -1.35
N GLN A 51 13.79 14.07 -0.65
CA GLN A 51 13.42 14.62 0.65
C GLN A 51 12.54 15.86 0.48
N ARG A 52 11.34 15.66 -0.05
CA ARG A 52 10.33 16.73 -0.24
C ARG A 52 8.93 16.20 0.06
N PRO A 53 8.03 17.05 0.56
CA PRO A 53 6.64 16.67 0.76
C PRO A 53 6.00 16.21 -0.56
N ILE A 54 5.11 15.22 -0.48
CA ILE A 54 4.30 14.80 -1.60
C ILE A 54 3.12 15.79 -1.71
N PRO A 55 2.85 16.40 -2.89
CA PRO A 55 1.68 17.24 -3.07
C PRO A 55 0.40 16.46 -2.78
N LYS A 56 -0.56 17.14 -2.14
CA LYS A 56 -1.80 16.50 -1.68
C LYS A 56 -2.59 15.86 -2.82
N ASP A 57 -2.69 16.53 -3.95
CA ASP A 57 -3.38 16.06 -5.15
C ASP A 57 -2.71 14.82 -5.76
N VAL A 58 -1.37 14.72 -5.68
CA VAL A 58 -0.62 13.53 -6.08
C VAL A 58 -0.91 12.36 -5.14
N MET A 59 -0.88 12.59 -3.83
CA MET A 59 -1.20 11.55 -2.85
C MET A 59 -2.66 11.07 -3.00
N GLU A 60 -3.60 11.99 -3.23
CA GLU A 60 -5.01 11.64 -3.46
C GLU A 60 -5.17 10.74 -4.69
N LYS A 61 -4.49 11.02 -5.80
CA LYS A 61 -4.50 10.16 -7.00
C LYS A 61 -3.90 8.77 -6.74
N ILE A 62 -2.81 8.70 -5.99
CA ILE A 62 -2.20 7.43 -5.61
C ILE A 62 -3.18 6.58 -4.80
N LEU A 63 -3.85 7.18 -3.81
CA LEU A 63 -4.84 6.50 -2.98
C LEU A 63 -6.08 6.10 -3.77
N GLU A 64 -6.52 6.95 -4.70
CA GLU A 64 -7.65 6.68 -5.59
C GLU A 64 -7.41 5.39 -6.39
N GLY A 65 -6.21 5.17 -6.93
CA GLY A 65 -5.84 3.93 -7.58
C GLY A 65 -6.10 2.69 -6.71
N GLY A 66 -5.78 2.77 -5.43
CA GLY A 66 -6.08 1.72 -4.45
C GLY A 66 -7.58 1.57 -4.19
N MET A 67 -8.35 2.67 -4.15
CA MET A 67 -9.80 2.65 -3.89
C MET A 67 -10.58 1.92 -4.98
N TYR A 68 -10.10 1.95 -6.22
CA TYR A 68 -10.70 1.22 -7.34
C TYR A 68 -10.24 -0.24 -7.45
N ALA A 69 -9.43 -0.74 -6.53
CA ALA A 69 -9.08 -2.15 -6.47
C ALA A 69 -10.32 -3.02 -6.25
N PRO A 70 -10.51 -4.11 -6.99
CA PRO A 70 -11.62 -5.02 -6.75
C PRO A 70 -11.48 -5.67 -5.38
N THR A 71 -12.61 -5.88 -4.70
CA THR A 71 -12.68 -6.55 -3.41
C THR A 71 -13.67 -7.70 -3.44
N GLY A 72 -13.41 -8.76 -2.67
CA GLY A 72 -14.30 -9.91 -2.57
C GLY A 72 -15.74 -9.48 -2.26
N ARG A 73 -16.70 -9.87 -3.11
CA ARG A 73 -18.13 -9.49 -3.02
C ARG A 73 -18.37 -7.97 -3.01
N ASN A 74 -17.45 -7.18 -3.56
CA ASN A 74 -17.50 -5.71 -3.49
C ASN A 74 -17.64 -5.20 -2.03
N SER A 75 -16.92 -5.82 -1.11
CA SER A 75 -17.02 -5.53 0.31
C SER A 75 -16.46 -4.15 0.69
N GLN A 76 -15.60 -3.58 -0.18
CA GLN A 76 -14.91 -2.31 0.06
C GLN A 76 -14.30 -2.28 1.47
N SER A 77 -13.57 -3.36 1.79
CA SER A 77 -13.05 -3.64 3.13
C SER A 77 -11.68 -3.02 3.39
N VAL A 78 -11.07 -2.40 2.39
CA VAL A 78 -9.71 -1.82 2.49
C VAL A 78 -9.79 -0.35 2.88
N ARG A 79 -8.88 0.07 3.75
CA ARG A 79 -8.69 1.46 4.18
C ARG A 79 -7.22 1.81 4.12
N TYR A 80 -6.93 3.11 4.06
CA TYR A 80 -5.57 3.63 3.97
C TYR A 80 -5.31 4.62 5.09
N ILE A 81 -4.11 4.55 5.69
CA ILE A 81 -3.59 5.58 6.60
C ILE A 81 -2.30 6.09 5.96
N VAL A 82 -2.25 7.39 5.72
CA VAL A 82 -1.04 8.06 5.25
C VAL A 82 -0.31 8.63 6.46
N VAL A 83 0.95 8.26 6.62
CA VAL A 83 1.83 8.77 7.66
C VAL A 83 2.92 9.62 6.98
N GLU A 84 3.00 10.89 7.33
CA GLU A 84 3.97 11.85 6.79
C GLU A 84 4.85 12.40 7.92
N LYS A 85 4.33 13.37 8.69
CA LYS A 85 5.07 14.11 9.72
C LYS A 85 5.64 13.21 10.83
N ASP A 86 4.91 12.18 11.20
CA ASP A 86 5.25 11.28 12.31
C ASP A 86 5.95 10.00 11.82
N LEU A 87 6.39 9.95 10.56
CA LEU A 87 6.97 8.73 9.99
C LEU A 87 8.27 8.32 10.71
N ALA A 88 9.09 9.26 11.13
CA ALA A 88 10.29 8.98 11.90
C ALA A 88 9.97 8.30 13.25
N GLU A 89 8.91 8.73 13.93
CA GLU A 89 8.45 8.09 15.16
C GLU A 89 7.89 6.69 14.90
N VAL A 90 7.11 6.52 13.83
CA VAL A 90 6.61 5.20 13.41
C VAL A 90 7.77 4.26 13.04
N THR A 91 8.80 4.76 12.37
CA THR A 91 10.03 4.00 12.08
C THR A 91 10.69 3.53 13.36
N ARG A 92 10.90 4.43 14.33
CA ARG A 92 11.52 4.10 15.61
C ARG A 92 10.72 3.02 16.37
N MET A 93 9.41 3.24 16.53
CA MET A 93 8.52 2.28 17.20
C MET A 93 8.48 0.91 16.49
N GLY A 94 8.48 0.92 15.16
CA GLY A 94 8.51 -0.30 14.35
C GLY A 94 9.80 -1.09 14.55
N LEU A 95 10.94 -0.42 14.53
CA LEU A 95 12.25 -1.05 14.73
C LEU A 95 12.43 -1.55 16.16
N GLU A 96 11.98 -0.81 17.18
CA GLU A 96 11.96 -1.27 18.58
C GLU A 96 11.13 -2.55 18.71
N THR A 97 9.93 -2.58 18.14
CA THR A 97 9.05 -3.75 18.16
C THR A 97 9.68 -4.96 17.46
N LEU A 98 10.33 -4.74 16.32
CA LEU A 98 11.03 -5.80 15.58
C LEU A 98 12.23 -6.33 16.39
N ASN A 99 12.97 -5.46 17.09
CA ASN A 99 14.07 -5.87 17.95
C ASN A 99 13.58 -6.75 19.11
N ASP A 100 12.52 -6.35 19.80
CA ASP A 100 11.94 -7.13 20.92
C ASP A 100 11.41 -8.48 20.43
N LEU A 101 10.75 -8.51 19.27
CA LEU A 101 10.28 -9.73 18.64
C LEU A 101 11.45 -10.64 18.25
N ALA A 102 12.54 -10.06 17.75
CA ALA A 102 13.74 -10.80 17.40
C ALA A 102 14.37 -11.48 18.61
N ASP A 103 14.44 -10.82 19.77
CA ASP A 103 14.95 -11.41 20.99
C ASP A 103 14.09 -12.60 21.46
N ALA A 104 12.77 -12.49 21.38
CA ALA A 104 11.86 -13.58 21.68
C ALA A 104 12.07 -14.80 20.74
N ILE A 105 12.17 -14.55 19.42
CA ILE A 105 12.40 -15.59 18.40
C ILE A 105 13.77 -16.27 18.59
N LEU A 106 14.81 -15.50 18.82
CA LEU A 106 16.17 -16.03 18.95
C LEU A 106 16.34 -16.88 20.22
N SER A 107 15.61 -16.58 21.27
CA SER A 107 15.61 -17.32 22.52
C SER A 107 14.77 -18.60 22.47
N ASP A 108 13.83 -18.76 21.52
CA ASP A 108 13.01 -19.98 21.40
C ASP A 108 13.78 -21.07 20.62
N PRO A 109 14.10 -22.23 21.27
CA PRO A 109 14.77 -23.34 20.59
C PRO A 109 13.89 -24.04 19.53
N LYS A 110 12.57 -23.83 19.56
CA LYS A 110 11.63 -24.46 18.63
C LYS A 110 11.47 -23.69 17.33
N GLU A 111 11.91 -22.44 17.29
CA GLU A 111 11.79 -21.60 16.10
C GLU A 111 12.66 -22.09 14.94
N SER A 112 12.13 -21.93 13.74
CA SER A 112 12.80 -22.38 12.52
C SER A 112 14.10 -21.60 12.26
N LYS A 113 15.03 -22.22 11.53
CA LYS A 113 16.28 -21.54 11.13
C LYS A 113 15.99 -20.31 10.26
N ILE A 114 14.97 -20.37 9.40
CA ILE A 114 14.57 -19.27 8.51
C ILE A 114 14.06 -18.10 9.34
N THR A 115 13.16 -18.35 10.31
CA THR A 115 12.64 -17.31 11.22
C THR A 115 13.79 -16.63 11.98
N LYS A 116 14.77 -17.41 12.45
CA LYS A 116 15.95 -16.86 13.15
C LYS A 116 16.87 -16.03 12.26
N ILE A 117 16.94 -16.30 10.95
CA ILE A 117 17.68 -15.44 10.01
C ILE A 117 16.98 -14.07 9.90
N TYR A 118 15.66 -14.02 9.75
CA TYR A 118 14.92 -12.76 9.74
C TYR A 118 15.05 -11.99 11.05
N ALA A 119 14.98 -12.69 12.20
CA ALA A 119 15.14 -12.06 13.51
C ALA A 119 16.51 -11.38 13.65
N LYS A 120 17.60 -12.01 13.19
CA LYS A 120 18.94 -11.38 13.15
C LYS A 120 18.95 -10.13 12.27
N MET A 121 18.38 -10.22 11.07
CA MET A 121 18.27 -9.07 10.16
C MET A 121 17.50 -7.90 10.81
N TRP A 122 16.46 -8.17 11.59
CA TRP A 122 15.72 -7.13 12.30
C TRP A 122 16.54 -6.46 13.39
N LYS A 123 17.39 -7.22 14.09
CA LYS A 123 18.34 -6.65 15.06
C LYS A 123 19.36 -5.76 14.37
N ASP A 124 19.94 -6.23 13.27
CA ASP A 124 20.90 -5.44 12.47
C ASP A 124 20.28 -4.12 11.99
N LEU A 125 18.99 -4.13 11.55
CA LEU A 125 18.26 -2.94 11.16
C LEU A 125 18.05 -1.95 12.32
N TYR A 126 17.71 -2.47 13.49
CA TYR A 126 17.53 -1.65 14.69
C TYR A 126 18.86 -1.04 15.14
N GLU A 127 19.92 -1.83 15.22
CA GLU A 127 21.26 -1.38 15.59
C GLU A 127 21.78 -0.30 14.63
N ASP A 128 21.66 -0.51 13.30
CA ASP A 128 22.10 0.46 12.31
C ASP A 128 21.29 1.77 12.37
N TYR A 129 20.00 1.69 12.70
CA TYR A 129 19.20 2.89 12.92
C TYR A 129 19.65 3.65 14.18
N MET A 130 19.90 2.97 15.29
CA MET A 130 20.30 3.61 16.54
C MET A 130 21.72 4.17 16.51
N GLU A 131 22.65 3.50 15.83
CA GLU A 131 24.06 3.91 15.78
C GLU A 131 24.35 4.91 14.66
N ASN A 132 23.73 4.73 13.50
CA ASN A 132 24.07 5.45 12.27
C ASN A 132 22.91 6.31 11.73
N GLY A 133 21.72 6.23 12.33
CA GLY A 133 20.53 6.94 11.86
C GLY A 133 20.01 6.43 10.50
N ARG A 134 20.37 5.22 10.08
CA ARG A 134 19.93 4.66 8.80
C ARG A 134 18.55 4.01 8.95
N ASP A 135 17.57 4.55 8.25
CA ASP A 135 16.25 3.95 8.14
C ASP A 135 16.26 2.82 7.11
N GLY A 136 16.42 1.58 7.58
CA GLY A 136 16.29 0.39 6.76
C GLY A 136 14.87 -0.14 6.61
N LEU A 137 13.87 0.49 7.29
CA LEU A 137 12.46 0.09 7.24
C LEU A 137 11.72 0.83 6.12
N PHE A 138 11.77 2.15 6.11
CA PHE A 138 11.10 3.00 5.12
C PHE A 138 12.06 3.78 4.21
N TYR A 139 13.38 3.60 4.38
CA TYR A 139 14.44 4.19 3.54
C TYR A 139 14.36 5.72 3.46
N ASN A 140 14.02 6.37 4.55
CA ASN A 140 13.78 7.81 4.63
C ASN A 140 12.72 8.30 3.61
N ALA A 141 11.70 7.52 3.34
CA ALA A 141 10.59 7.95 2.49
C ALA A 141 9.89 9.17 3.10
N PRO A 142 9.37 10.12 2.28
CA PRO A 142 8.65 11.30 2.77
C PRO A 142 7.26 10.95 3.33
N ALA A 143 6.72 9.79 2.97
CA ALA A 143 5.45 9.28 3.48
C ALA A 143 5.41 7.75 3.41
N ALA A 144 4.58 7.14 4.24
CA ALA A 144 4.20 5.73 4.14
C ALA A 144 2.68 5.59 4.06
N VAL A 145 2.20 4.65 3.28
CA VAL A 145 0.79 4.30 3.19
C VAL A 145 0.58 2.93 3.83
N MET A 146 -0.18 2.90 4.91
CA MET A 146 -0.60 1.66 5.55
C MET A 146 -1.92 1.19 4.93
N VAL A 147 -1.93 -0.02 4.38
CA VAL A 147 -3.11 -0.65 3.80
C VAL A 147 -3.73 -1.58 4.83
N ILE A 148 -4.97 -1.30 5.21
CA ILE A 148 -5.66 -2.02 6.30
C ILE A 148 -6.87 -2.76 5.76
N GLY A 149 -6.83 -4.10 5.82
CA GLY A 149 -7.96 -4.96 5.48
C GLY A 149 -8.88 -5.21 6.68
N ASN A 150 -10.19 -5.05 6.48
CA ASN A 150 -11.19 -5.35 7.51
C ASN A 150 -11.62 -6.84 7.43
N THR A 151 -11.00 -7.67 8.23
CA THR A 151 -11.28 -9.13 8.29
C THR A 151 -12.71 -9.46 8.76
N LYS A 152 -13.39 -8.55 9.46
CA LYS A 152 -14.81 -8.76 9.83
C LYS A 152 -15.74 -8.56 8.64
N LYS A 153 -15.44 -7.61 7.74
CA LYS A 153 -16.20 -7.39 6.51
C LYS A 153 -15.91 -8.43 5.42
N SER A 154 -14.66 -8.86 5.34
CA SER A 154 -14.15 -9.77 4.30
C SER A 154 -13.25 -10.84 4.92
N PRO A 155 -13.82 -11.83 5.65
CA PRO A 155 -13.02 -12.79 6.42
C PRO A 155 -12.08 -13.65 5.57
N SER A 156 -12.47 -13.96 4.33
CA SER A 156 -11.74 -14.87 3.44
C SER A 156 -10.88 -14.19 2.39
N THR A 157 -11.04 -12.88 2.18
CA THR A 157 -10.37 -12.17 1.07
C THR A 157 -9.67 -10.88 1.50
N ALA A 158 -9.71 -10.49 2.79
CA ALA A 158 -9.16 -9.22 3.25
C ALA A 158 -7.67 -9.05 2.91
N GLU A 159 -6.88 -10.11 3.02
CA GLU A 159 -5.44 -10.08 2.68
C GLU A 159 -5.24 -9.94 1.18
N LEU A 160 -6.01 -10.67 0.37
CA LEU A 160 -5.97 -10.59 -1.09
C LEU A 160 -6.43 -9.21 -1.57
N ASP A 161 -7.55 -8.71 -1.03
CA ASP A 161 -8.08 -7.38 -1.34
C ASP A 161 -7.03 -6.28 -1.02
N GLY A 162 -6.36 -6.40 0.13
CA GLY A 162 -5.26 -5.52 0.52
C GLY A 162 -4.05 -5.62 -0.42
N GLY A 163 -3.69 -6.81 -0.86
CA GLY A 163 -2.61 -7.04 -1.81
C GLY A 163 -2.88 -6.41 -3.18
N ILE A 164 -4.11 -6.55 -3.71
CA ILE A 164 -4.51 -5.93 -4.99
C ILE A 164 -4.50 -4.40 -4.86
N ALA A 165 -5.05 -3.87 -3.76
CA ALA A 165 -5.04 -2.43 -3.50
C ALA A 165 -3.61 -1.87 -3.40
N SER A 166 -2.70 -2.59 -2.73
CA SER A 166 -1.28 -2.22 -2.63
C SER A 166 -0.60 -2.19 -3.99
N ALA A 167 -0.89 -3.17 -4.86
CA ALA A 167 -0.34 -3.21 -6.21
C ALA A 167 -0.80 -2.01 -7.06
N ASN A 168 -2.09 -1.63 -6.96
CA ASN A 168 -2.61 -0.44 -7.66
C ASN A 168 -1.95 0.85 -7.14
N ILE A 169 -1.83 1.00 -5.81
CA ILE A 169 -1.14 2.15 -5.19
C ILE A 169 0.32 2.23 -5.68
N GLU A 170 1.02 1.10 -5.70
CA GLU A 170 2.41 1.05 -6.18
C GLU A 170 2.52 1.45 -7.66
N MET A 171 1.62 0.97 -8.51
CA MET A 171 1.58 1.35 -9.92
C MET A 171 1.33 2.85 -10.09
N MET A 172 0.35 3.41 -9.37
CA MET A 172 0.07 4.84 -9.41
C MET A 172 1.21 5.70 -8.88
N ALA A 173 1.92 5.23 -7.85
CA ALA A 173 3.08 5.95 -7.32
C ALA A 173 4.30 5.90 -8.25
N HIS A 174 4.29 5.03 -9.26
CA HIS A 174 5.37 4.89 -10.23
C HIS A 174 5.17 5.75 -11.49
N THR A 175 3.95 6.28 -11.73
CA THR A 175 3.64 7.21 -12.83
C THR A 175 4.10 8.62 -12.50
#